data_efe1ac973e8fdd4fa6063ab6a8237015
#
_entry.id   efe1ac973e8fdd4fa6063ab6a8237015
#
_cell.length_a   1.000
_cell.length_b   1.000
_cell.length_c   1.000
_cell.angle_alpha   90.00
_cell.angle_beta   90.00
_cell.angle_gamma   90.00
#
_symmetry.space_group_name_H-M   'P 1'
#
loop_
_entity.id
_entity.type
_entity.pdbx_description
1 polymer ?
#
loop_
_entity_poly.entity_id
_entity_poly.type
_entity_poly.pdbx_seq_one_letter_code
_entity_poly.pdbx_strand_id
1 'polypeptide(L)'
;MTWKTFGLILAATGTTLLVQGQETNLPPQNQDTNLPPATTAERMLDKLTAQQFVTDAAMGGMKEVRLSELAMANTQNGAVRNFAHRMIVDHSKVNRQLIQLAQQKGLELPATNTFAPDDPNWRNPMLTGSEEVKDAYLLKTNLAMAAYLDFKLLKPLTGKEFDQAYAKDMVLDHVNTVIEFEAASRLLTDPELKQFAQQTLPSLREHSRMARKLVKDLDQTQTSDSENPNDKSEPMAKSGSGM
;
A
#
# COMPACT_ATOMS: atom_id res chain seq x y z
N MET A 1 37.87 2.74 36.87
CA MET A 1 36.67 2.91 37.72
C MET A 1 35.74 1.74 37.47
N THR A 2 35.64 0.88 38.41
CA THR A 2 34.96 -0.43 38.39
C THR A 2 33.51 -0.25 38.86
N TRP A 3 32.55 -0.62 38.04
CA TRP A 3 31.14 -0.65 38.46
C TRP A 3 30.83 -2.07 38.95
N LYS A 4 30.41 -2.12 40.22
CA LYS A 4 30.01 -3.32 40.95
C LYS A 4 28.62 -3.73 40.56
N THR A 5 28.47 -4.98 40.16
CA THR A 5 27.21 -5.70 40.01
C THR A 5 26.57 -5.88 41.39
N PHE A 6 25.30 -5.44 41.54
CA PHE A 6 24.44 -5.82 42.67
C PHE A 6 23.57 -7.02 42.21
N GLY A 7 23.92 -8.17 42.72
CA GLY A 7 23.06 -9.34 42.64
C GLY A 7 22.05 -9.32 43.78
N LEU A 8 20.78 -9.40 43.43
CA LEU A 8 19.70 -9.64 44.38
C LEU A 8 19.36 -11.13 44.37
N ILE A 9 19.75 -11.83 45.41
CA ILE A 9 19.35 -13.21 45.67
C ILE A 9 18.03 -13.14 46.43
N LEU A 10 16.94 -13.58 45.81
CA LEU A 10 15.68 -13.82 46.51
C LEU A 10 15.55 -15.32 46.70
N ALA A 11 15.79 -15.75 47.93
CA ALA A 11 15.49 -17.09 48.37
C ALA A 11 13.99 -17.20 48.64
N ALA A 12 13.26 -17.91 47.80
CA ALA A 12 11.89 -18.30 48.06
C ALA A 12 11.87 -19.77 48.44
N THR A 13 11.50 -20.02 49.71
CA THR A 13 11.30 -21.33 50.33
C THR A 13 10.25 -22.12 49.58
N GLY A 14 10.59 -23.36 49.28
CA GLY A 14 9.73 -24.30 48.58
C GLY A 14 8.48 -24.67 49.33
N THR A 15 7.37 -24.63 48.62
CA THR A 15 6.19 -25.45 48.91
C THR A 15 5.83 -26.14 47.62
N THR A 16 6.24 -27.38 47.48
CA THR A 16 5.87 -28.24 46.35
C THR A 16 4.41 -28.61 46.51
N LEU A 17 3.49 -27.89 45.87
CA LEU A 17 2.14 -28.37 45.62
C LEU A 17 2.21 -29.36 44.46
N LEU A 18 2.09 -30.62 44.75
CA LEU A 18 1.77 -31.66 43.79
C LEU A 18 0.37 -31.41 43.25
N VAL A 19 0.25 -30.67 42.18
CA VAL A 19 -0.96 -30.67 41.35
C VAL A 19 -0.91 -31.97 40.55
N GLN A 20 -1.67 -32.95 41.03
CA GLN A 20 -2.00 -34.12 40.22
C GLN A 20 -2.61 -33.64 38.92
N GLY A 21 -1.90 -33.92 37.83
CA GLY A 21 -2.42 -33.70 36.49
C GLY A 21 -3.69 -34.54 36.27
N GLN A 22 -4.85 -33.88 36.35
CA GLN A 22 -5.99 -34.41 35.65
C GLN A 22 -5.70 -34.17 34.15
N GLU A 23 -5.30 -35.22 33.46
CA GLU A 23 -5.43 -35.29 32.03
C GLU A 23 -6.91 -35.10 31.70
N THR A 24 -7.27 -33.89 31.34
CA THR A 24 -8.56 -33.64 30.71
C THR A 24 -8.50 -34.33 29.35
N ASN A 25 -9.03 -35.56 29.30
CA ASN A 25 -9.41 -36.21 28.07
C ASN A 25 -10.47 -35.33 27.40
N LEU A 26 -10.02 -34.29 26.70
CA LEU A 26 -10.84 -33.63 25.72
C LEU A 26 -11.12 -34.71 24.65
N PRO A 27 -12.38 -35.01 24.35
CA PRO A 27 -12.70 -35.90 23.27
C PRO A 27 -12.01 -35.36 22.00
N PRO A 28 -11.52 -36.22 21.10
CA PRO A 28 -11.00 -35.78 19.84
C PRO A 28 -12.08 -34.88 19.21
N GLN A 29 -11.71 -33.63 18.92
CA GLN A 29 -12.56 -32.77 18.13
C GLN A 29 -12.68 -33.45 16.79
N ASN A 30 -13.75 -34.21 16.62
CA ASN A 30 -14.22 -34.59 15.29
C ASN A 30 -14.30 -33.30 14.52
N GLN A 31 -13.40 -33.10 13.60
CA GLN A 31 -13.60 -32.14 12.54
C GLN A 31 -14.78 -32.72 11.76
N ASP A 32 -15.99 -32.27 12.17
CA ASP A 32 -17.21 -32.51 11.42
C ASP A 32 -17.01 -31.82 10.06
N THR A 33 -16.47 -32.60 9.13
CA THR A 33 -16.37 -32.21 7.71
C THR A 33 -17.77 -32.14 7.05
N ASN A 34 -18.83 -32.33 7.82
CA ASN A 34 -20.23 -32.18 7.42
C ASN A 34 -20.81 -30.82 7.83
N LEU A 35 -20.12 -29.74 7.48
CA LEU A 35 -20.79 -28.44 7.41
C LEU A 35 -21.88 -28.54 6.32
N PRO A 36 -23.10 -28.08 6.61
CA PRO A 36 -24.14 -28.02 5.57
C PRO A 36 -23.60 -27.20 4.38
N PRO A 37 -23.93 -27.57 3.15
CA PRO A 37 -23.47 -26.82 1.99
C PRO A 37 -23.88 -25.36 2.13
N ALA A 38 -22.93 -24.44 1.89
CA ALA A 38 -23.14 -23.00 2.01
C ALA A 38 -24.44 -22.59 1.29
N THR A 39 -25.23 -21.78 1.96
CA THR A 39 -26.46 -21.23 1.40
C THR A 39 -26.17 -20.39 0.15
N THR A 40 -27.18 -20.14 -0.65
CA THR A 40 -27.05 -19.27 -1.82
C THR A 40 -26.58 -17.86 -1.41
N ALA A 41 -27.08 -17.34 -0.27
CA ALA A 41 -26.67 -16.02 0.23
C ALA A 41 -25.21 -16.00 0.65
N GLU A 42 -24.70 -17.02 1.34
CA GLU A 42 -23.29 -17.12 1.73
C GLU A 42 -22.36 -17.15 0.49
N ARG A 43 -22.71 -17.97 -0.51
CA ARG A 43 -21.95 -18.02 -1.78
C ARG A 43 -21.94 -16.70 -2.52
N MET A 44 -23.05 -15.96 -2.51
CA MET A 44 -23.11 -14.63 -3.11
C MET A 44 -22.23 -13.62 -2.35
N LEU A 45 -22.28 -13.65 -1.02
CA LEU A 45 -21.44 -12.77 -0.19
C LEU A 45 -19.94 -13.06 -0.41
N ASP A 46 -19.55 -14.32 -0.43
CA ASP A 46 -18.17 -14.75 -0.72
C ASP A 46 -17.70 -14.26 -2.09
N LYS A 47 -18.55 -14.39 -3.10
CA LYS A 47 -18.24 -13.89 -4.45
C LYS A 47 -18.11 -12.38 -4.49
N LEU A 48 -18.97 -11.63 -3.79
CA LEU A 48 -18.89 -10.16 -3.70
C LEU A 48 -17.61 -9.72 -3.00
N THR A 49 -17.21 -10.38 -1.91
CA THR A 49 -15.97 -10.08 -1.17
C THR A 49 -14.73 -10.37 -2.02
N ALA A 50 -14.71 -11.50 -2.75
CA ALA A 50 -13.64 -11.84 -3.68
C ALA A 50 -13.56 -10.84 -4.84
N GLN A 51 -14.71 -10.46 -5.40
CA GLN A 51 -14.81 -9.45 -6.46
C GLN A 51 -14.29 -8.09 -6.02
N GLN A 52 -14.64 -7.65 -4.81
CA GLN A 52 -14.15 -6.38 -4.27
C GLN A 52 -12.64 -6.39 -4.13
N PHE A 53 -12.07 -7.41 -3.49
CA PHE A 53 -10.63 -7.56 -3.33
C PHE A 53 -9.89 -7.53 -4.68
N VAL A 54 -10.37 -8.30 -5.68
CA VAL A 54 -9.75 -8.32 -7.01
C VAL A 54 -9.81 -6.95 -7.69
N THR A 55 -10.93 -6.25 -7.54
CA THR A 55 -11.11 -4.91 -8.11
C THR A 55 -10.14 -3.91 -7.47
N ASP A 56 -10.08 -3.86 -6.15
CA ASP A 56 -9.27 -2.89 -5.41
C ASP A 56 -7.77 -3.16 -5.62
N ALA A 57 -7.35 -4.42 -5.52
CA ALA A 57 -5.96 -4.82 -5.76
C ALA A 57 -5.50 -4.54 -7.21
N ALA A 58 -6.36 -4.77 -8.21
CA ALA A 58 -6.05 -4.47 -9.61
C ALA A 58 -5.93 -2.96 -9.85
N MET A 59 -6.86 -2.17 -9.30
CA MET A 59 -6.86 -0.71 -9.45
C MET A 59 -5.64 -0.09 -8.76
N GLY A 60 -5.35 -0.50 -7.52
CA GLY A 60 -4.18 -0.03 -6.78
C GLY A 60 -2.89 -0.35 -7.52
N GLY A 61 -2.71 -1.60 -7.94
CA GLY A 61 -1.51 -2.00 -8.68
C GLY A 61 -1.34 -1.30 -10.03
N MET A 62 -2.43 -1.00 -10.76
CA MET A 62 -2.37 -0.19 -11.99
C MET A 62 -2.00 1.26 -11.70
N LYS A 63 -2.57 1.86 -10.65
CA LYS A 63 -2.22 3.21 -10.18
C LYS A 63 -0.72 3.31 -9.89
N GLU A 64 -0.20 2.40 -9.07
CA GLU A 64 1.21 2.43 -8.66
C GLU A 64 2.17 2.28 -9.84
N VAL A 65 1.87 1.44 -10.83
CA VAL A 65 2.66 1.35 -12.07
C VAL A 65 2.65 2.69 -12.81
N ARG A 66 1.47 3.31 -13.01
CA ARG A 66 1.36 4.58 -13.74
C ARG A 66 2.06 5.74 -13.04
N LEU A 67 1.90 5.88 -11.73
CA LEU A 67 2.60 6.92 -10.97
C LEU A 67 4.11 6.71 -10.99
N SER A 68 4.54 5.47 -10.98
CA SER A 68 5.97 5.14 -11.05
C SER A 68 6.55 5.36 -12.46
N GLU A 69 5.80 5.12 -13.53
CA GLU A 69 6.17 5.54 -14.90
C GLU A 69 6.31 7.07 -14.98
N LEU A 70 5.38 7.82 -14.39
CA LEU A 70 5.48 9.27 -14.28
C LEU A 70 6.73 9.70 -13.50
N ALA A 71 7.05 9.02 -12.41
CA ALA A 71 8.26 9.28 -11.62
C ALA A 71 9.53 9.01 -12.44
N MET A 72 9.59 7.92 -13.19
CA MET A 72 10.71 7.62 -14.09
C MET A 72 10.95 8.72 -15.13
N ALA A 73 9.87 9.36 -15.60
CA ALA A 73 9.95 10.43 -16.60
C ALA A 73 10.38 11.78 -16.01
N ASN A 74 9.97 12.08 -14.75
CA ASN A 74 10.09 13.43 -14.18
C ASN A 74 11.24 13.60 -13.18
N THR A 75 11.65 12.52 -12.47
CA THR A 75 12.68 12.64 -11.44
C THR A 75 14.09 12.67 -11.99
N GLN A 76 14.93 13.48 -11.37
CA GLN A 76 16.40 13.42 -11.51
C GLN A 76 17.06 12.75 -10.30
N ASN A 77 16.29 12.44 -9.24
CA ASN A 77 16.80 11.79 -8.04
C ASN A 77 16.98 10.28 -8.26
N GLY A 78 18.20 9.79 -8.08
CA GLY A 78 18.54 8.39 -8.30
C GLY A 78 17.79 7.43 -7.34
N ALA A 79 17.52 7.83 -6.09
CA ALA A 79 16.80 7.01 -5.13
C ALA A 79 15.32 6.88 -5.52
N VAL A 80 14.68 7.99 -5.92
CA VAL A 80 13.31 8.01 -6.44
C VAL A 80 13.19 7.15 -7.69
N ARG A 81 14.12 7.30 -8.65
CA ARG A 81 14.16 6.50 -9.88
C ARG A 81 14.28 5.00 -9.59
N ASN A 82 15.17 4.61 -8.69
CA ASN A 82 15.35 3.20 -8.32
C ASN A 82 14.09 2.62 -7.65
N PHE A 83 13.47 3.39 -6.77
CA PHE A 83 12.21 3.00 -6.14
C PHE A 83 11.09 2.85 -7.19
N ALA A 84 10.89 3.84 -8.06
CA ALA A 84 9.89 3.80 -9.12
C ALA A 84 10.08 2.61 -10.07
N HIS A 85 11.31 2.35 -10.50
CA HIS A 85 11.61 1.16 -11.31
C HIS A 85 11.20 -0.14 -10.59
N ARG A 86 11.49 -0.24 -9.29
CA ARG A 86 11.11 -1.41 -8.48
C ARG A 86 9.58 -1.57 -8.41
N MET A 87 8.83 -0.47 -8.23
CA MET A 87 7.37 -0.50 -8.23
C MET A 87 6.82 -1.00 -9.57
N ILE A 88 7.33 -0.49 -10.70
CA ILE A 88 6.91 -0.94 -12.03
C ILE A 88 7.12 -2.45 -12.19
N VAL A 89 8.29 -2.96 -11.85
CA VAL A 89 8.63 -4.38 -12.04
C VAL A 89 7.75 -5.29 -11.18
N ASP A 90 7.69 -5.00 -9.88
CA ASP A 90 7.02 -5.86 -8.92
C ASP A 90 5.49 -5.81 -9.10
N HIS A 91 4.89 -4.62 -9.20
CA HIS A 91 3.43 -4.48 -9.39
C HIS A 91 2.96 -4.98 -10.76
N SER A 92 3.74 -4.81 -11.83
CA SER A 92 3.41 -5.43 -13.12
C SER A 92 3.38 -6.95 -13.06
N LYS A 93 4.26 -7.58 -12.27
CA LYS A 93 4.26 -9.03 -12.06
C LYS A 93 3.03 -9.46 -11.27
N VAL A 94 2.75 -8.80 -10.14
CA VAL A 94 1.60 -9.09 -9.27
C VAL A 94 0.28 -8.89 -10.02
N ASN A 95 0.15 -7.80 -10.78
CA ASN A 95 -1.04 -7.53 -11.60
C ASN A 95 -1.31 -8.63 -12.62
N ARG A 96 -0.29 -9.14 -13.32
CA ARG A 96 -0.46 -10.26 -14.24
C ARG A 96 -0.96 -11.53 -13.54
N GLN A 97 -0.44 -11.84 -12.35
CA GLN A 97 -0.90 -12.99 -11.56
C GLN A 97 -2.36 -12.82 -11.13
N LEU A 98 -2.73 -11.64 -10.66
CA LEU A 98 -4.09 -11.32 -10.26
C LEU A 98 -5.07 -11.42 -11.43
N ILE A 99 -4.69 -10.90 -12.61
CA ILE A 99 -5.49 -11.00 -13.85
C ILE A 99 -5.77 -12.46 -14.20
N GLN A 100 -4.74 -13.31 -14.20
CA GLN A 100 -4.89 -14.73 -14.49
C GLN A 100 -5.82 -15.42 -13.49
N LEU A 101 -5.66 -15.15 -12.21
CA LEU A 101 -6.47 -15.71 -11.15
C LEU A 101 -7.94 -15.26 -11.24
N ALA A 102 -8.18 -13.97 -11.48
CA ALA A 102 -9.51 -13.43 -11.67
C ALA A 102 -10.23 -14.05 -12.86
N GLN A 103 -9.55 -14.21 -14.00
CA GLN A 103 -10.09 -14.88 -15.19
C GLN A 103 -10.47 -16.33 -14.92
N GLN A 104 -9.62 -17.10 -14.23
CA GLN A 104 -9.89 -18.48 -13.86
C GLN A 104 -11.15 -18.62 -12.98
N LYS A 105 -11.42 -17.60 -12.16
CA LYS A 105 -12.55 -17.58 -11.23
C LYS A 105 -13.81 -16.91 -11.80
N GLY A 106 -13.75 -16.40 -13.02
CA GLY A 106 -14.86 -15.65 -13.62
C GLY A 106 -15.20 -14.38 -12.83
N LEU A 107 -14.18 -13.72 -12.25
CA LEU A 107 -14.28 -12.42 -11.59
C LEU A 107 -14.01 -11.31 -12.60
N GLU A 108 -14.75 -10.22 -12.47
CA GLU A 108 -14.59 -9.07 -13.34
C GLU A 108 -13.33 -8.27 -12.97
N LEU A 109 -12.60 -7.83 -13.98
CA LEU A 109 -11.46 -6.93 -13.82
C LEU A 109 -11.87 -5.53 -14.24
N PRO A 110 -11.31 -4.49 -13.59
CA PRO A 110 -11.42 -3.13 -14.08
C PRO A 110 -10.94 -3.05 -15.54
N ALA A 111 -11.63 -2.29 -16.38
CA ALA A 111 -11.16 -2.07 -17.73
C ALA A 111 -9.77 -1.42 -17.69
N THR A 112 -8.86 -1.86 -18.56
CA THR A 112 -7.47 -1.36 -18.60
C THR A 112 -7.37 0.14 -18.87
N ASN A 113 -8.41 0.72 -19.49
CA ASN A 113 -8.57 2.17 -19.73
C ASN A 113 -9.26 2.92 -18.58
N THR A 114 -9.63 2.23 -17.49
CA THR A 114 -10.26 2.87 -16.32
C THR A 114 -9.35 3.93 -15.71
N PHE A 115 -8.06 3.80 -15.90
CA PHE A 115 -7.06 4.77 -15.50
C PHE A 115 -6.18 5.17 -16.69
N ALA A 116 -6.70 6.02 -17.57
CA ALA A 116 -5.97 6.59 -18.70
C ALA A 116 -6.14 8.13 -18.71
N PRO A 117 -5.53 8.86 -17.73
CA PRO A 117 -5.75 10.28 -17.53
C PRO A 117 -5.29 11.15 -18.70
N ASP A 118 -4.45 10.62 -19.57
CA ASP A 118 -3.93 11.29 -20.77
C ASP A 118 -4.70 10.92 -22.06
N ASP A 119 -5.66 9.99 -22.01
CA ASP A 119 -6.50 9.67 -23.14
C ASP A 119 -7.56 10.80 -23.34
N PRO A 120 -7.53 11.54 -24.44
CA PRO A 120 -8.51 12.58 -24.71
C PRO A 120 -9.94 12.05 -24.84
N ASN A 121 -10.12 10.75 -25.08
CA ASN A 121 -11.41 10.08 -25.13
C ASN A 121 -11.84 9.51 -23.78
N TRP A 122 -10.98 9.61 -22.77
CA TRP A 122 -11.35 9.15 -21.44
C TRP A 122 -12.55 9.93 -20.91
N ARG A 123 -13.63 9.23 -20.69
CA ARG A 123 -14.86 9.78 -20.10
C ARG A 123 -14.94 9.29 -18.67
N ASN A 124 -15.23 10.21 -17.74
CA ASN A 124 -15.56 9.80 -16.38
C ASN A 124 -16.82 8.91 -16.43
N PRO A 125 -16.71 7.64 -16.12
CA PRO A 125 -17.85 6.71 -16.22
C PRO A 125 -19.04 7.10 -15.34
N MET A 126 -18.85 7.94 -14.30
CA MET A 126 -19.93 8.45 -13.45
C MET A 126 -20.92 9.38 -14.20
N LEU A 127 -20.53 9.93 -15.35
CA LEU A 127 -21.36 10.91 -16.06
C LEU A 127 -22.29 10.28 -17.10
N THR A 128 -22.16 8.98 -17.41
CA THR A 128 -22.82 8.36 -18.57
C THR A 128 -23.64 7.09 -18.31
N GLY A 129 -23.80 6.65 -17.06
CA GLY A 129 -24.46 5.36 -16.74
C GLY A 129 -25.88 5.47 -16.14
N SER A 130 -26.66 4.37 -16.24
CA SER A 130 -27.97 4.23 -15.58
C SER A 130 -27.84 4.07 -14.05
N GLU A 131 -28.93 4.30 -13.28
CA GLU A 131 -28.92 4.28 -11.81
C GLU A 131 -28.42 2.93 -11.20
N GLU A 132 -28.77 1.79 -11.81
CA GLU A 132 -28.32 0.46 -11.36
C GLU A 132 -26.82 0.24 -11.60
N VAL A 133 -26.25 0.89 -12.63
CA VAL A 133 -24.81 0.89 -12.90
C VAL A 133 -24.11 1.85 -11.94
N LYS A 134 -24.77 2.90 -11.46
CA LYS A 134 -24.17 3.88 -10.54
C LYS A 134 -23.81 3.30 -9.17
N ASP A 135 -24.62 2.41 -8.60
CA ASP A 135 -24.34 1.87 -7.25
C ASP A 135 -23.18 0.86 -7.25
N ALA A 136 -23.12 -0.04 -8.23
CA ALA A 136 -21.97 -0.91 -8.45
C ALA A 136 -20.72 -0.12 -8.92
N TYR A 137 -20.94 0.99 -9.60
CA TYR A 137 -19.92 1.89 -10.10
C TYR A 137 -19.40 2.87 -9.04
N LEU A 138 -20.22 3.30 -8.06
CA LEU A 138 -19.80 4.19 -6.98
C LEU A 138 -18.67 3.58 -6.14
N LEU A 139 -18.67 2.28 -5.94
CA LEU A 139 -17.58 1.59 -5.25
C LEU A 139 -16.31 1.52 -6.12
N LYS A 140 -16.46 1.19 -7.40
CA LYS A 140 -15.35 1.13 -8.38
C LYS A 140 -14.80 2.53 -8.72
N THR A 141 -15.64 3.57 -8.69
CA THR A 141 -15.28 4.94 -9.08
C THR A 141 -14.51 5.71 -8.02
N ASN A 142 -14.71 5.41 -6.74
CA ASN A 142 -13.94 6.11 -5.70
C ASN A 142 -12.45 5.84 -5.83
N LEU A 143 -12.05 4.61 -6.10
CA LEU A 143 -10.65 4.25 -6.26
C LEU A 143 -10.06 4.77 -7.59
N ALA A 144 -10.82 4.65 -8.70
CA ALA A 144 -10.41 5.21 -9.99
C ALA A 144 -10.32 6.74 -9.96
N MET A 145 -11.24 7.41 -9.25
CA MET A 145 -11.19 8.85 -9.06
C MET A 145 -10.01 9.26 -8.19
N ALA A 146 -9.73 8.54 -7.10
CA ALA A 146 -8.56 8.78 -6.26
C ALA A 146 -7.26 8.66 -7.08
N ALA A 147 -7.11 7.57 -7.83
CA ALA A 147 -5.95 7.34 -8.69
C ALA A 147 -5.80 8.44 -9.77
N TYR A 148 -6.90 8.92 -10.34
CA TYR A 148 -6.90 10.03 -11.29
C TYR A 148 -6.46 11.35 -10.63
N LEU A 149 -6.98 11.64 -9.42
CA LEU A 149 -6.62 12.86 -8.69
C LEU A 149 -5.14 12.85 -8.29
N ASP A 150 -4.61 11.73 -7.82
CA ASP A 150 -3.20 11.60 -7.47
C ASP A 150 -2.31 11.86 -8.69
N PHE A 151 -2.64 11.28 -9.84
CA PHE A 151 -1.93 11.56 -11.08
C PHE A 151 -2.02 13.03 -11.48
N LYS A 152 -3.20 13.65 -11.40
CA LYS A 152 -3.41 15.07 -11.74
C LYS A 152 -2.66 16.02 -10.80
N LEU A 153 -2.53 15.66 -9.53
CA LEU A 153 -1.80 16.44 -8.54
C LEU A 153 -0.29 16.32 -8.73
N LEU A 154 0.21 15.13 -9.10
CA LEU A 154 1.63 14.88 -9.29
C LEU A 154 2.16 15.39 -10.64
N LYS A 155 1.37 15.25 -11.71
CA LYS A 155 1.80 15.56 -13.08
C LYS A 155 2.39 16.97 -13.29
N PRO A 156 1.84 18.06 -12.69
CA PRO A 156 2.40 19.41 -12.86
C PRO A 156 3.66 19.67 -12.03
N LEU A 157 3.97 18.81 -11.06
CA LEU A 157 5.13 18.99 -10.18
C LEU A 157 6.41 18.57 -10.88
N THR A 158 7.53 19.17 -10.48
CA THR A 158 8.86 18.87 -11.02
C THR A 158 9.92 18.83 -9.92
N GLY A 159 11.07 18.22 -10.21
CA GLY A 159 12.22 18.22 -9.32
C GLY A 159 11.90 17.71 -7.92
N LYS A 160 12.39 18.41 -6.92
CA LYS A 160 12.29 18.03 -5.50
C LYS A 160 10.85 17.98 -4.99
N GLU A 161 10.00 18.88 -5.47
CA GLU A 161 8.58 18.93 -5.10
C GLU A 161 7.83 17.68 -5.60
N PHE A 162 8.09 17.30 -6.85
CA PHE A 162 7.58 16.05 -7.42
C PHE A 162 8.06 14.84 -6.60
N ASP A 163 9.37 14.75 -6.34
CA ASP A 163 9.98 13.62 -5.66
C ASP A 163 9.37 13.39 -4.27
N GLN A 164 9.16 14.47 -3.51
CA GLN A 164 8.53 14.41 -2.20
C GLN A 164 7.06 14.02 -2.25
N ALA A 165 6.31 14.60 -3.17
CA ALA A 165 4.89 14.31 -3.32
C ALA A 165 4.68 12.85 -3.73
N TYR A 166 5.44 12.36 -4.71
CA TYR A 166 5.44 10.95 -5.12
C TYR A 166 5.78 10.00 -3.97
N ALA A 167 6.86 10.28 -3.24
CA ALA A 167 7.29 9.41 -2.14
C ALA A 167 6.23 9.34 -1.01
N LYS A 168 5.58 10.46 -0.68
CA LYS A 168 4.50 10.53 0.33
C LYS A 168 3.25 9.78 -0.13
N ASP A 169 2.87 9.91 -1.40
CA ASP A 169 1.76 9.16 -1.99
C ASP A 169 2.03 7.64 -1.91
N MET A 170 3.22 7.20 -2.28
CA MET A 170 3.62 5.80 -2.16
C MET A 170 3.60 5.27 -0.72
N VAL A 171 3.90 6.09 0.28
CA VAL A 171 3.74 5.68 1.69
C VAL A 171 2.28 5.41 2.02
N LEU A 172 1.37 6.31 1.63
CA LEU A 172 -0.06 6.19 1.91
C LEU A 172 -0.66 4.97 1.22
N ASP A 173 -0.36 4.80 -0.06
CA ASP A 173 -0.85 3.67 -0.85
C ASP A 173 -0.42 2.33 -0.25
N HIS A 174 0.86 2.17 0.04
CA HIS A 174 1.34 0.90 0.59
C HIS A 174 0.84 0.61 2.01
N VAL A 175 0.56 1.64 2.83
CA VAL A 175 -0.10 1.43 4.13
C VAL A 175 -1.49 0.86 3.93
N ASN A 176 -2.28 1.44 3.04
CA ASN A 176 -3.65 1.00 2.76
C ASN A 176 -3.66 -0.39 2.12
N THR A 177 -2.81 -0.62 1.13
CA THR A 177 -2.70 -1.92 0.43
C THR A 177 -2.25 -3.04 1.38
N VAL A 178 -1.32 -2.78 2.31
CA VAL A 178 -0.92 -3.78 3.33
C VAL A 178 -2.10 -4.15 4.21
N ILE A 179 -2.90 -3.16 4.69
CA ILE A 179 -4.09 -3.42 5.50
C ILE A 179 -5.11 -4.27 4.72
N GLU A 180 -5.36 -3.93 3.48
CA GLU A 180 -6.27 -4.65 2.59
C GLU A 180 -5.83 -6.12 2.39
N PHE A 181 -4.56 -6.33 2.02
CA PHE A 181 -4.02 -7.67 1.80
C PHE A 181 -3.92 -8.49 3.09
N GLU A 182 -3.69 -7.86 4.25
CA GLU A 182 -3.79 -8.54 5.56
C GLU A 182 -5.21 -9.01 5.84
N ALA A 183 -6.22 -8.19 5.57
CA ALA A 183 -7.62 -8.57 5.69
C ALA A 183 -7.95 -9.71 4.72
N ALA A 184 -7.60 -9.59 3.45
CA ALA A 184 -7.81 -10.60 2.42
C ALA A 184 -7.15 -11.94 2.78
N SER A 185 -5.92 -11.91 3.31
CA SER A 185 -5.18 -13.10 3.72
C SER A 185 -5.83 -13.90 4.85
N ARG A 186 -6.74 -13.27 5.60
CA ARG A 186 -7.46 -13.89 6.72
C ARG A 186 -8.91 -14.21 6.38
N LEU A 187 -9.60 -13.27 5.74
CA LEU A 187 -11.06 -13.26 5.62
C LEU A 187 -11.59 -13.88 4.33
N LEU A 188 -10.81 -13.86 3.23
CA LEU A 188 -11.25 -14.49 1.99
C LEU A 188 -11.49 -15.99 2.19
N THR A 189 -12.60 -16.48 1.69
CA THR A 189 -12.96 -17.92 1.70
C THR A 189 -12.35 -18.65 0.52
N ASP A 190 -12.15 -17.98 -0.62
CA ASP A 190 -11.46 -18.54 -1.76
C ASP A 190 -9.98 -18.81 -1.43
N PRO A 191 -9.53 -20.07 -1.46
CA PRO A 191 -8.19 -20.43 -0.99
C PRO A 191 -7.07 -19.89 -1.87
N GLU A 192 -7.30 -19.73 -3.18
CA GLU A 192 -6.26 -19.25 -4.10
C GLU A 192 -6.10 -17.73 -4.02
N LEU A 193 -7.19 -16.98 -3.87
CA LEU A 193 -7.14 -15.54 -3.60
C LEU A 193 -6.51 -15.26 -2.23
N LYS A 194 -6.88 -16.05 -1.22
CA LYS A 194 -6.23 -15.98 0.10
C LYS A 194 -4.74 -16.24 0.02
N GLN A 195 -4.32 -17.27 -0.70
CA GLN A 195 -2.92 -17.59 -0.91
C GLN A 195 -2.18 -16.49 -1.68
N PHE A 196 -2.80 -15.95 -2.73
CA PHE A 196 -2.27 -14.80 -3.48
C PHE A 196 -2.00 -13.61 -2.56
N ALA A 197 -2.96 -13.25 -1.68
CA ALA A 197 -2.79 -12.18 -0.72
C ALA A 197 -1.63 -12.47 0.25
N GLN A 198 -1.55 -13.69 0.80
CA GLN A 198 -0.48 -14.13 1.69
C GLN A 198 0.91 -14.06 1.04
N GLN A 199 1.02 -14.48 -0.21
CA GLN A 199 2.30 -14.50 -0.95
C GLN A 199 2.75 -13.10 -1.37
N THR A 200 1.83 -12.17 -1.58
CA THR A 200 2.13 -10.78 -1.99
C THR A 200 2.52 -9.90 -0.81
N LEU A 201 1.96 -10.13 0.37
CA LEU A 201 2.17 -9.32 1.57
C LEU A 201 3.64 -9.01 1.92
N PRO A 202 4.60 -9.95 1.86
CA PRO A 202 6.00 -9.64 2.16
C PRO A 202 6.57 -8.55 1.25
N SER A 203 6.25 -8.56 -0.04
CA SER A 203 6.70 -7.53 -0.99
C SER A 203 6.06 -6.18 -0.69
N LEU A 204 4.75 -6.14 -0.41
CA LEU A 204 4.04 -4.90 -0.07
C LEU A 204 4.59 -4.25 1.21
N ARG A 205 4.89 -5.04 2.23
CA ARG A 205 5.53 -4.54 3.47
C ARG A 205 6.94 -3.99 3.22
N GLU A 206 7.70 -4.65 2.33
CA GLU A 206 9.02 -4.16 1.93
C GLU A 206 8.91 -2.84 1.17
N HIS A 207 7.97 -2.72 0.22
CA HIS A 207 7.70 -1.48 -0.51
C HIS A 207 7.29 -0.35 0.46
N SER A 208 6.39 -0.61 1.41
CA SER A 208 6.00 0.36 2.45
C SER A 208 7.22 0.87 3.24
N ARG A 209 8.15 -0.04 3.60
CA ARG A 209 9.38 0.31 4.31
C ARG A 209 10.31 1.15 3.44
N MET A 210 10.45 0.79 2.17
CA MET A 210 11.26 1.53 1.20
C MET A 210 10.71 2.94 0.96
N ALA A 211 9.39 3.09 0.79
CA ALA A 211 8.72 4.37 0.61
C ALA A 211 8.95 5.31 1.83
N ARG A 212 8.79 4.79 3.05
CA ARG A 212 9.06 5.55 4.29
C ARG A 212 10.52 5.99 4.39
N LYS A 213 11.46 5.10 4.01
CA LYS A 213 12.87 5.46 3.96
C LYS A 213 13.13 6.56 2.95
N LEU A 214 12.52 6.45 1.77
CA LEU A 214 12.66 7.44 0.70
C LEU A 214 12.18 8.83 1.15
N VAL A 215 11.02 8.94 1.80
CA VAL A 215 10.53 10.20 2.38
C VAL A 215 11.55 10.76 3.35
N LYS A 216 12.04 9.95 4.29
CA LYS A 216 13.04 10.39 5.27
C LYS A 216 14.33 10.91 4.62
N ASP A 217 14.84 10.20 3.61
CA ASP A 217 16.07 10.61 2.91
C ASP A 217 15.87 11.93 2.15
N LEU A 218 14.71 12.12 1.52
CA LEU A 218 14.35 13.36 0.82
C LEU A 218 14.19 14.57 1.77
N ASP A 219 13.64 14.35 2.95
CA ASP A 219 13.48 15.42 3.96
C ASP A 219 14.85 15.83 4.55
N GLN A 220 15.78 14.90 4.75
CA GLN A 220 17.14 15.20 5.26
C GLN A 220 17.97 16.04 4.28
N THR A 221 17.80 15.84 2.98
CA THR A 221 18.48 16.67 1.97
C THR A 221 17.97 18.11 1.95
N GLN A 222 16.76 18.38 2.46
CA GLN A 222 16.25 19.77 2.60
C GLN A 222 16.93 20.54 3.72
N THR A 223 17.18 19.89 4.86
CA THR A 223 17.82 20.58 6.00
C THR A 223 19.27 20.94 5.72
N SER A 224 19.99 20.10 4.97
CA SER A 224 21.39 20.38 4.60
C SER A 224 21.55 21.51 3.58
N ASP A 225 20.58 21.69 2.67
CA ASP A 225 20.62 22.78 1.67
C ASP A 225 20.22 24.14 2.28
N SER A 226 19.43 24.15 3.37
CA SER A 226 19.01 25.37 4.06
C SER A 226 20.04 25.90 5.05
N GLU A 227 21.02 25.10 5.44
CA GLU A 227 22.10 25.47 6.38
C GLU A 227 23.40 25.88 5.70
N ASN A 228 23.41 26.21 4.39
CA ASN A 228 24.62 26.74 3.75
C ASN A 228 24.89 28.16 4.24
N PRO A 229 25.94 28.41 5.10
CA PRO A 229 26.16 29.69 5.73
C PRO A 229 26.74 30.74 4.79
N ASN A 230 26.86 30.51 3.49
CA ASN A 230 27.49 31.40 2.53
C ASN A 230 26.54 32.38 1.82
N ASP A 231 25.26 32.42 2.16
CA ASP A 231 24.35 33.48 1.66
C ASP A 231 24.28 34.68 2.65
N LYS A 232 25.42 35.16 3.07
CA LYS A 232 25.53 36.53 3.61
C LYS A 232 25.71 37.46 2.42
N SER A 233 24.60 37.88 1.80
CA SER A 233 24.55 39.09 1.00
C SER A 233 25.03 40.25 1.86
N GLU A 234 26.20 40.81 1.53
CA GLU A 234 26.72 42.03 2.12
C GLU A 234 25.67 43.15 2.01
N PRO A 235 25.43 43.90 3.08
CA PRO A 235 24.59 45.08 2.99
C PRO A 235 25.27 46.11 2.09
N MET A 236 24.63 46.46 0.97
CA MET A 236 25.06 47.56 0.10
C MET A 236 25.29 48.83 0.92
N ALA A 237 26.55 49.24 0.98
CA ALA A 237 26.96 50.49 1.55
C ALA A 237 26.25 51.64 0.82
N LYS A 238 25.45 52.40 1.54
CA LYS A 238 24.91 53.67 1.07
C LYS A 238 26.06 54.63 0.93
N SER A 239 26.52 54.91 -0.32
CA SER A 239 27.37 56.03 -0.62
C SER A 239 26.57 57.32 -0.48
N GLY A 240 26.75 58.02 0.64
CA GLY A 240 26.36 59.39 0.76
C GLY A 240 27.23 60.24 -0.14
N SER A 241 26.62 60.93 -1.08
CA SER A 241 27.24 62.13 -1.69
C SER A 241 26.56 63.34 -1.12
N GLY A 242 27.29 64.02 -0.21
CA GLY A 242 27.04 65.43 0.08
C GLY A 242 27.69 66.24 -1.03
N MET A 243 26.98 67.24 -1.43
CA MET A 243 27.20 68.58 -1.92
C MET A 243 26.22 68.89 -3.04
#